data_ffe1f973951a2583a2156ad03468640b
#
_entry.id   ffe1f973951a2583a2156ad03468640b
#
_cell.length_a   1.000
_cell.length_b   1.000
_cell.length_c   1.000
_cell.angle_alpha   90.00
_cell.angle_beta   90.00
_cell.angle_gamma   90.00
#
_symmetry.space_group_name_H-M   'P 1'
#
loop_
_entity.id
_entity.type
_entity.pdbx_description
1 polymer ?
#
loop_
_entity_poly.entity_id
_entity_poly.type
_entity_poly.pdbx_seq_one_letter_code
_entity_poly.pdbx_strand_id
1 'polypeptide(L)' 'MLDHIEKILINENDLKLTCTVCKNSENRIVNNQDVFKRFEKDFRKRHLRCGEKLTQNVST' A
#
# COMPACT_ATOMS: atom_id res chain seq x y z
N MET A 1 -6.60 -9.41 10.76
CA MET A 1 -6.17 -8.02 10.63
C MET A 1 -6.41 -7.54 9.19
N LEU A 2 -7.09 -6.44 9.04
CA LEU A 2 -7.41 -5.93 7.71
C LEU A 2 -6.27 -5.06 7.18
N ASP A 3 -5.85 -5.35 5.97
CA ASP A 3 -4.83 -4.58 5.29
C ASP A 3 -5.51 -3.55 4.40
N HIS A 4 -5.24 -2.28 4.64
CA HIS A 4 -5.83 -1.20 3.86
C HIS A 4 -5.06 -0.91 2.57
N ILE A 5 -4.00 -1.67 2.32
CA ILE A 5 -3.20 -1.52 1.10
C ILE A 5 -3.48 -2.70 0.18
N GLU A 6 -3.88 -2.40 -1.05
CA GLU A 6 -4.13 -3.39 -2.08
C GLU A 6 -2.91 -3.51 -2.98
N LYS A 7 -2.49 -4.74 -3.26
CA LYS A 7 -1.37 -5.01 -4.16
C LYS A 7 -1.88 -5.68 -5.42
N ILE A 8 -1.60 -5.08 -6.55
CA ILE A 8 -2.02 -5.60 -7.84
C ILE A 8 -0.80 -5.65 -8.77
N LEU A 9 -0.51 -6.81 -9.30
CA LEU A 9 0.52 -6.94 -10.32
C LEU A 9 -0.10 -6.69 -11.69
N ILE A 10 0.29 -5.57 -12.30
CA ILE A 10 -0.21 -5.20 -13.61
C ILE A 10 0.50 -6.03 -14.68
N ASN A 11 1.82 -6.17 -14.53
CA ASN A 11 2.68 -6.95 -15.40
C ASN A 11 3.69 -7.71 -14.55
N GLU A 12 4.58 -8.45 -15.21
CA GLU A 12 5.60 -9.22 -14.50
C GLU A 12 6.42 -8.37 -13.53
N ASN A 13 6.70 -7.13 -13.91
CA ASN A 13 7.55 -6.24 -13.12
C ASN A 13 6.86 -4.97 -12.69
N ASP A 14 5.57 -4.84 -12.93
CA ASP A 14 4.85 -3.61 -12.63
C ASP A 14 3.87 -3.85 -11.49
N LEU A 15 4.15 -3.25 -10.35
CA LEU A 15 3.34 -3.39 -9.15
C LEU A 15 2.57 -2.10 -8.88
N LYS A 16 1.28 -2.25 -8.66
CA LYS A 16 0.42 -1.13 -8.27
C LYS A 16 -0.02 -1.31 -6.83
N LEU A 17 0.18 -0.29 -6.03
CA LEU A 17 -0.29 -0.26 -4.65
C LEU A 17 -1.38 0.80 -4.50
N THR A 18 -2.45 0.43 -3.86
CA THR A 18 -3.61 1.31 -3.66
C THR A 18 -3.98 1.36 -2.19
N CYS A 19 -4.13 2.58 -1.67
CA CYS A 19 -4.65 2.77 -0.32
C CYS A 19 -6.18 2.85 -0.41
N THR A 20 -6.85 1.91 0.23
CA THR A 20 -8.32 1.85 0.16
C THR A 20 -9.00 2.93 0.99
N VAL A 21 -8.27 3.59 1.88
CA VAL A 21 -8.82 4.64 2.73
C VAL A 21 -8.85 5.98 2.02
N CYS A 22 -7.69 6.42 1.53
CA CYS A 22 -7.60 7.71 0.83
C CYS A 22 -7.76 7.55 -0.69
N LYS A 23 -7.78 6.32 -1.17
CA LYS A 23 -7.98 5.96 -2.57
C LYS A 23 -6.88 6.46 -3.49
N ASN A 24 -5.72 6.72 -2.95
CA ASN A 24 -4.54 7.04 -3.74
C ASN A 24 -3.86 5.75 -4.18
N SER A 25 -3.32 5.77 -5.37
CA SER A 25 -2.59 4.63 -5.89
C SER A 25 -1.31 5.07 -6.56
N GLU A 26 -0.33 4.19 -6.55
CA GLU A 26 0.95 4.40 -7.21
C GLU A 26 1.37 3.09 -7.84
N ASN A 27 2.06 3.19 -8.96
CA ASN A 27 2.65 2.01 -9.56
C ASN A 27 4.13 2.25 -9.84
N ARG A 28 4.89 1.18 -9.78
CA ARG A 28 6.33 1.26 -9.97
C ARG A 28 6.83 -0.06 -10.53
N ILE A 29 7.85 0.02 -11.36
CA ILE A 29 8.49 -1.18 -11.88
C ILE A 29 9.38 -1.75 -10.79
N VAL A 30 9.16 -3.01 -10.44
CA VAL A 30 9.91 -3.72 -9.41
C VAL A 30 10.66 -4.87 -10.06
N ASN A 31 11.95 -4.66 -10.31
CA ASN A 31 12.78 -5.64 -11.01
C ASN A 31 13.32 -6.74 -10.10
N ASN A 32 13.27 -6.52 -8.80
CA ASN A 32 13.74 -7.50 -7.84
C ASN A 32 13.01 -7.35 -6.51
N GLN A 33 13.24 -8.29 -5.61
CA GLN A 33 12.55 -8.29 -4.33
C GLN A 33 12.90 -7.09 -3.45
N ASP A 34 14.13 -6.60 -3.55
CA ASP A 34 14.53 -5.44 -2.76
C ASP A 34 13.73 -4.21 -3.14
N VAL A 35 13.57 -3.97 -4.43
CA VAL A 35 12.75 -2.84 -4.92
C VAL A 35 11.30 -3.03 -4.50
N PHE A 36 10.79 -4.25 -4.63
CA PHE A 36 9.44 -4.58 -4.23
C PHE A 36 9.20 -4.25 -2.75
N LYS A 37 10.09 -4.73 -1.89
CA LYS A 37 9.95 -4.52 -0.46
C LYS A 37 10.06 -3.05 -0.08
N ARG A 38 10.98 -2.32 -0.71
CA ARG A 38 11.15 -0.90 -0.45
C ARG A 38 9.92 -0.11 -0.86
N PHE A 39 9.39 -0.41 -2.03
CA PHE A 39 8.21 0.27 -2.51
C PHE A 39 7.02 0.03 -1.60
N GLU A 40 6.79 -1.23 -1.24
CA GLU A 40 5.69 -1.59 -0.36
C GLU A 40 5.84 -0.92 1.01
N LYS A 41 7.04 -1.00 1.58
CA LYS A 41 7.31 -0.41 2.89
C LYS A 41 7.13 1.10 2.88
N ASP A 42 7.65 1.77 1.86
CA ASP A 42 7.54 3.21 1.73
C ASP A 42 6.08 3.64 1.56
N PHE A 43 5.34 2.93 0.73
CA PHE A 43 3.93 3.22 0.50
C PHE A 43 3.14 3.05 1.80
N ARG A 44 3.37 1.96 2.51
CA ARG A 44 2.69 1.70 3.79
C ARG A 44 3.02 2.76 4.82
N LYS A 45 4.27 3.21 4.85
CA LYS A 45 4.69 4.23 5.79
C LYS A 45 3.99 5.55 5.52
N ARG A 46 3.85 5.93 4.25
CA ARG A 46 3.17 7.17 3.88
C ARG A 46 1.68 7.11 4.16
N HIS A 47 1.10 5.92 4.17
CA HIS A 47 -0.32 5.73 4.39
C HIS A 47 -0.62 5.09 5.75
N LEU A 48 0.33 5.17 6.67
CA LEU A 48 0.15 4.60 8.00
C LEU A 48 -1.02 5.24 8.75
N ARG A 49 -1.18 6.55 8.61
CA ARG A 49 -2.26 7.27 9.27
C ARG A 49 -3.63 6.86 8.72
N CYS A 50 -3.69 6.42 7.50
CA CYS A 50 -4.94 5.91 6.95
C CYS A 50 -5.41 4.68 7.73
N GLY A 51 -4.49 3.80 8.06
CA GLY A 51 -4.81 2.64 8.89
C GLY A 51 -5.23 3.04 10.29
N GLU A 52 -4.61 4.07 10.84
CA GLU A 52 -4.97 4.58 12.16
C GLU A 52 -6.40 5.13 12.18
N LYS A 53 -6.80 5.78 11.09
CA LYS A 53 -8.16 6.31 10.99
C LYS A 53 -9.19 5.19 11.04
N LEU A 54 -8.91 4.06 10.42
CA LEU A 54 -9.79 2.91 10.47
C LEU A 54 -9.93 2.41 11.91
N THR A 55 -8.81 2.36 12.63
CA THR A 55 -8.81 1.93 14.02
C THR A 55 -9.58 2.89 14.91
N GLN A 56 -9.41 4.18 14.68
CA GLN A 56 -10.12 5.19 15.47
C GLN A 56 -11.63 5.11 15.28
N ASN A 57 -12.07 4.84 14.06
CA ASN A 57 -13.49 4.71 13.79
C ASN A 57 -14.11 3.56 14.57
N VAL A 58 -13.33 2.52 14.80
CA VAL A 58 -13.81 1.37 15.57
C VAL A 58 -13.90 1.69 17.05
N SER A 59 -13.00 2.53 17.55
CA SER A 59 -12.91 2.82 18.97
C SER A 59 -13.94 3.85 19.46
N THR A 60 -14.57 4.54 18.57
CA THR A 60 -15.60 5.47 18.95
C THR A 60 -16.98 4.86 18.79
#